data_e8189046cfa1598850f99718b6a631ab
#
_entry.id   e8189046cfa1598850f99718b6a631ab
#
_cell.length_a   1.000
_cell.length_b   1.000
_cell.length_c   1.000
_cell.angle_alpha   90.00
_cell.angle_beta   90.00
_cell.angle_gamma   90.00
#
_symmetry.space_group_name_H-M   'P 1'
#
loop_
_entity.id
_entity.type
_entity.pdbx_description
1 polymer ?
#
loop_
_entity_poly.entity_id
_entity_poly.type
_entity_poly.pdbx_seq_one_letter_code
_entity_poly.pdbx_strand_id
1 'polypeptide(L)'
;YQVLLVDYRGYGLSEGEPSPPAIYQDIDAAFAWLDKAPEIKGKPLILLGQSLGGSMAVHWLVQHPERQKQLNALVLDGVPASYRSVGQYALSTSWLTWPFQVPLSWLVPDGDSAINSMPQLNGVPKLIFHSIDDPLVPLSNGIRLYQAAPPPRVLQLTRGGHVQTFGDPVWRQVMLRYLDDPEHFNGLRRLGEIPNYPQPPNSEDESPQ
;
A
#
# COMPACT_ATOMS: atom_id res chain seq x y z
N TYR A 1 10.03 -16.44 7.30
CA TYR A 1 9.68 -15.97 5.96
C TYR A 1 10.92 -15.85 5.08
N GLN A 2 10.79 -16.13 3.79
CA GLN A 2 11.77 -15.77 2.77
C GLN A 2 11.35 -14.42 2.17
N VAL A 3 12.31 -13.54 1.88
CA VAL A 3 12.03 -12.19 1.37
C VAL A 3 12.80 -12.01 0.07
N LEU A 4 12.06 -11.63 -0.99
CA LEU A 4 12.64 -11.14 -2.23
C LEU A 4 12.52 -9.62 -2.25
N LEU A 5 13.64 -8.93 -2.33
CA LEU A 5 13.73 -7.49 -2.55
C LEU A 5 14.22 -7.27 -3.98
N VAL A 6 13.61 -6.31 -4.67
CA VAL A 6 13.92 -6.01 -6.07
C VAL A 6 14.31 -4.55 -6.17
N ASP A 7 15.51 -4.29 -6.72
CA ASP A 7 15.87 -2.95 -7.20
C ASP A 7 15.28 -2.76 -8.59
N TYR A 8 14.40 -1.79 -8.75
CA TYR A 8 13.88 -1.43 -10.06
C TYR A 8 15.03 -0.90 -10.96
N ARG A 9 14.84 -1.02 -12.28
CA ARG A 9 15.80 -0.49 -13.27
C ARG A 9 16.19 0.95 -12.95
N GLY A 10 17.48 1.24 -13.07
CA GLY A 10 18.05 2.56 -12.75
C GLY A 10 18.27 2.83 -11.27
N TYR A 11 17.93 1.86 -10.39
CA TYR A 11 18.19 1.95 -8.93
C TYR A 11 19.14 0.85 -8.48
N GLY A 12 19.88 1.12 -7.39
CA GLY A 12 20.82 0.18 -6.79
C GLY A 12 21.87 -0.30 -7.80
N LEU A 13 21.91 -1.61 -8.04
CA LEU A 13 22.78 -2.24 -9.05
C LEU A 13 22.05 -2.56 -10.34
N SER A 14 20.76 -2.25 -10.46
CA SER A 14 19.98 -2.51 -11.66
C SER A 14 20.27 -1.47 -12.74
N GLU A 15 20.58 -1.95 -13.93
CA GLU A 15 20.83 -1.10 -15.10
C GLU A 15 19.53 -0.54 -15.69
N GLY A 16 19.66 0.41 -16.63
CA GLY A 16 18.55 1.00 -17.37
C GLY A 16 18.02 2.30 -16.77
N GLU A 17 16.94 2.82 -17.33
CA GLU A 17 16.32 4.08 -16.92
C GLU A 17 14.92 3.83 -16.35
N PRO A 18 14.58 4.41 -15.17
CA PRO A 18 13.28 4.24 -14.55
C PRO A 18 12.19 4.99 -15.34
N SER A 19 11.11 4.31 -15.62
CA SER A 19 9.87 4.92 -16.13
C SER A 19 8.66 4.11 -15.66
N PRO A 20 7.48 4.71 -15.48
CA PRO A 20 6.32 3.97 -14.98
C PRO A 20 6.03 2.67 -15.76
N PRO A 21 5.96 2.65 -17.10
CA PRO A 21 5.73 1.40 -17.83
C PRO A 21 6.83 0.37 -17.63
N ALA A 22 8.08 0.83 -17.49
CA ALA A 22 9.22 -0.06 -17.33
C ALA A 22 9.27 -0.71 -15.94
N ILE A 23 8.82 -0.02 -14.89
CA ILE A 23 8.74 -0.57 -13.54
C ILE A 23 7.74 -1.73 -13.48
N TYR A 24 6.63 -1.67 -14.21
CA TYR A 24 5.68 -2.79 -14.29
C TYR A 24 6.32 -4.03 -14.92
N GLN A 25 7.19 -3.87 -15.93
CA GLN A 25 7.97 -4.98 -16.49
C GLN A 25 8.97 -5.57 -15.48
N ASP A 26 9.52 -4.74 -14.58
CA ASP A 26 10.40 -5.23 -13.51
C ASP A 26 9.63 -6.07 -12.49
N ILE A 27 8.39 -5.69 -12.17
CA ILE A 27 7.50 -6.50 -11.34
C ILE A 27 7.19 -7.83 -12.04
N ASP A 28 6.88 -7.80 -13.35
CA ASP A 28 6.67 -9.01 -14.16
C ASP A 28 7.89 -9.95 -14.10
N ALA A 29 9.10 -9.40 -14.23
CA ALA A 29 10.33 -10.17 -14.16
C ALA A 29 10.55 -10.81 -12.79
N ALA A 30 10.25 -10.08 -11.70
CA ALA A 30 10.32 -10.60 -10.34
C ALA A 30 9.35 -11.78 -10.13
N PHE A 31 8.10 -11.66 -10.58
CA PHE A 31 7.13 -12.74 -10.49
C PHE A 31 7.50 -13.92 -11.39
N ALA A 32 8.02 -13.67 -12.60
CA ALA A 32 8.51 -14.73 -13.49
C ALA A 32 9.69 -15.50 -12.88
N TRP A 33 10.53 -14.81 -12.08
CA TRP A 33 11.57 -15.48 -11.31
C TRP A 33 11.01 -16.33 -10.19
N LEU A 34 10.03 -15.80 -9.43
CA LEU A 34 9.35 -16.53 -8.37
C LEU A 34 8.68 -17.81 -8.89
N ASP A 35 8.05 -17.78 -10.07
CA ASP A 35 7.43 -18.95 -10.68
C ASP A 35 8.42 -20.09 -10.95
N LYS A 36 9.69 -19.76 -11.14
CA LYS A 36 10.76 -20.72 -11.45
C LYS A 36 11.51 -21.21 -10.22
N ALA A 37 11.31 -20.55 -9.06
CA ALA A 37 12.03 -20.87 -7.84
C ALA A 37 11.38 -22.11 -7.14
N PRO A 38 12.01 -23.28 -7.16
CA PRO A 38 11.40 -24.52 -6.66
C PRO A 38 11.18 -24.49 -5.14
N GLU A 39 11.99 -23.71 -4.43
CA GLU A 39 11.94 -23.59 -2.96
C GLU A 39 10.72 -22.85 -2.44
N ILE A 40 10.01 -22.09 -3.29
CA ILE A 40 8.81 -21.35 -2.91
C ILE A 40 7.53 -21.97 -3.47
N LYS A 41 7.66 -22.98 -4.32
CA LYS A 41 6.48 -23.63 -4.94
C LYS A 41 5.50 -24.12 -3.89
N GLY A 42 4.25 -23.68 -4.00
CA GLY A 42 3.17 -24.03 -3.08
C GLY A 42 3.22 -23.33 -1.71
N LYS A 43 4.15 -22.39 -1.50
CA LYS A 43 4.19 -21.57 -0.29
C LYS A 43 3.28 -20.35 -0.41
N PRO A 44 2.74 -19.83 0.72
CA PRO A 44 1.98 -18.59 0.73
C PRO A 44 2.80 -17.45 0.15
N LEU A 45 2.21 -16.69 -0.75
CA LEU A 45 2.83 -15.51 -1.36
C LEU A 45 2.23 -14.23 -0.78
N ILE A 46 3.08 -13.37 -0.29
CA ILE A 46 2.72 -12.08 0.30
C ILE A 46 3.39 -11.00 -0.53
N LEU A 47 2.61 -10.01 -0.94
CA LEU A 47 3.13 -8.82 -1.61
C LEU A 47 3.12 -7.66 -0.61
N LEU A 48 4.29 -7.07 -0.37
CA LEU A 48 4.45 -5.89 0.46
C LEU A 48 4.86 -4.71 -0.41
N GLY A 49 4.09 -3.63 -0.34
CA GLY A 49 4.39 -2.38 -1.04
C GLY A 49 4.41 -1.19 -0.10
N GLN A 50 5.49 -0.41 -0.15
CA GLN A 50 5.63 0.83 0.63
C GLN A 50 5.56 2.04 -0.30
N SER A 51 4.88 3.10 0.15
CA SER A 51 4.80 4.38 -0.57
C SER A 51 4.39 4.18 -2.04
N LEU A 52 5.12 4.76 -2.98
CA LEU A 52 4.89 4.62 -4.41
C LEU A 52 4.91 3.16 -4.89
N GLY A 53 5.79 2.32 -4.31
CA GLY A 53 5.84 0.89 -4.63
C GLY A 53 4.52 0.18 -4.30
N GLY A 54 3.82 0.60 -3.26
CA GLY A 54 2.49 0.09 -2.93
C GLY A 54 1.43 0.50 -3.97
N SER A 55 1.45 1.76 -4.44
CA SER A 55 0.55 2.20 -5.52
C SER A 55 0.78 1.42 -6.81
N MET A 56 2.04 1.22 -7.18
CA MET A 56 2.42 0.44 -8.36
C MET A 56 1.99 -1.03 -8.23
N ALA A 57 2.19 -1.63 -7.05
CA ALA A 57 1.77 -3.00 -6.77
C ALA A 57 0.24 -3.18 -6.91
N VAL A 58 -0.54 -2.25 -6.36
CA VAL A 58 -2.01 -2.25 -6.47
C VAL A 58 -2.46 -2.15 -7.93
N HIS A 59 -1.90 -1.22 -8.69
CA HIS A 59 -2.23 -1.05 -10.10
C HIS A 59 -1.82 -2.29 -10.92
N TRP A 60 -0.60 -2.79 -10.72
CA TRP A 60 -0.10 -3.98 -11.41
C TRP A 60 -0.98 -5.21 -11.15
N LEU A 61 -1.42 -5.43 -9.91
CA LEU A 61 -2.29 -6.56 -9.55
C LEU A 61 -3.62 -6.55 -10.30
N VAL A 62 -4.17 -5.36 -10.60
CA VAL A 62 -5.42 -5.25 -11.38
C VAL A 62 -5.21 -5.70 -12.82
N GLN A 63 -4.02 -5.45 -13.38
CA GLN A 63 -3.67 -5.91 -14.74
C GLN A 63 -3.37 -7.42 -14.77
N HIS A 64 -3.18 -8.08 -13.60
CA HIS A 64 -2.79 -9.49 -13.48
C HIS A 64 -3.74 -10.25 -12.54
N PRO A 65 -5.00 -10.50 -12.93
CA PRO A 65 -6.00 -11.14 -12.06
C PRO A 65 -5.63 -12.58 -11.66
N GLU A 66 -4.79 -13.26 -12.43
CA GLU A 66 -4.23 -14.56 -12.08
C GLU A 66 -3.28 -14.46 -10.88
N ARG A 67 -2.56 -13.34 -10.74
CA ARG A 67 -1.66 -13.07 -9.62
C ARG A 67 -2.43 -12.74 -8.35
N GLN A 68 -3.57 -12.05 -8.47
CA GLN A 68 -4.43 -11.81 -7.31
C GLN A 68 -4.82 -13.13 -6.62
N LYS A 69 -5.12 -14.18 -7.39
CA LYS A 69 -5.50 -15.51 -6.87
C LYS A 69 -4.35 -16.27 -6.20
N GLN A 70 -3.10 -15.89 -6.49
CA GLN A 70 -1.91 -16.49 -5.90
C GLN A 70 -1.51 -15.85 -4.58
N LEU A 71 -2.00 -14.62 -4.31
CA LEU A 71 -1.64 -13.90 -3.11
C LEU A 71 -2.44 -14.37 -1.90
N ASN A 72 -1.74 -14.68 -0.82
CA ASN A 72 -2.32 -14.90 0.49
C ASN A 72 -2.60 -13.59 1.23
N ALA A 73 -1.81 -12.55 0.95
CA ALA A 73 -2.00 -11.24 1.53
C ALA A 73 -1.32 -10.12 0.70
N LEU A 74 -1.92 -8.94 0.73
CA LEU A 74 -1.33 -7.68 0.29
C LEU A 74 -1.13 -6.79 1.53
N VAL A 75 0.11 -6.37 1.77
CA VAL A 75 0.48 -5.45 2.85
C VAL A 75 0.92 -4.14 2.25
N LEU A 76 0.30 -3.05 2.66
CA LEU A 76 0.56 -1.70 2.18
C LEU A 76 1.00 -0.81 3.34
N ASP A 77 2.05 0.00 3.17
CA ASP A 77 2.56 0.89 4.21
C ASP A 77 2.83 2.29 3.66
N GLY A 78 2.12 3.29 4.19
CA GLY A 78 2.27 4.69 3.80
C GLY A 78 1.95 4.96 2.32
N VAL A 79 1.01 4.22 1.73
CA VAL A 79 0.73 4.26 0.29
C VAL A 79 -0.13 5.48 -0.07
N PRO A 80 0.28 6.28 -1.07
CA PRO A 80 -0.55 7.35 -1.59
C PRO A 80 -1.77 6.79 -2.34
N ALA A 81 -2.96 7.33 -2.02
CA ALA A 81 -4.18 6.98 -2.75
C ALA A 81 -4.16 7.51 -4.19
N SER A 82 -3.61 8.71 -4.38
CA SER A 82 -3.57 9.42 -5.65
C SER A 82 -2.23 10.14 -5.79
N TYR A 83 -1.56 9.96 -6.90
CA TYR A 83 -0.31 10.69 -7.20
C TYR A 83 -0.54 12.20 -7.25
N ARG A 84 -1.66 12.61 -7.82
CA ARG A 84 -2.07 14.01 -7.87
C ARG A 84 -2.26 14.61 -6.48
N SER A 85 -2.90 13.89 -5.56
CA SER A 85 -3.14 14.39 -4.20
C SER A 85 -1.83 14.57 -3.41
N VAL A 86 -0.85 13.70 -3.59
CA VAL A 86 0.48 13.85 -2.97
C VAL A 86 1.25 14.99 -3.61
N GLY A 87 1.21 15.12 -4.94
CA GLY A 87 1.78 16.26 -5.64
C GLY A 87 1.19 17.60 -5.17
N GLN A 88 -0.13 17.67 -5.03
CA GLN A 88 -0.83 18.83 -4.50
C GLN A 88 -0.40 19.13 -3.06
N TYR A 89 -0.32 18.11 -2.20
CA TYR A 89 0.13 18.28 -0.83
C TYR A 89 1.58 18.81 -0.77
N ALA A 90 2.49 18.24 -1.55
CA ALA A 90 3.87 18.70 -1.63
C ALA A 90 3.97 20.17 -2.08
N LEU A 91 3.17 20.57 -3.06
CA LEU A 91 3.09 21.97 -3.52
C LEU A 91 2.49 22.90 -2.46
N SER A 92 1.61 22.40 -1.60
CA SER A 92 0.97 23.18 -0.53
C SER A 92 1.90 23.53 0.63
N THR A 93 3.00 22.80 0.80
CA THR A 93 3.95 22.99 1.91
C THR A 93 4.88 24.19 1.71
N SER A 94 4.97 24.75 0.48
CA SER A 94 5.78 25.91 0.16
C SER A 94 4.90 27.13 -0.15
N TRP A 95 5.15 28.25 0.49
CA TRP A 95 4.41 29.49 0.25
C TRP A 95 4.48 29.97 -1.22
N LEU A 96 5.56 29.65 -1.92
CA LEU A 96 5.77 30.03 -3.31
C LEU A 96 4.88 29.21 -4.27
N THR A 97 4.69 27.92 -4.00
CA THR A 97 3.90 27.01 -4.85
C THR A 97 2.46 26.88 -4.39
N TRP A 98 2.16 27.28 -3.16
CA TRP A 98 0.82 27.16 -2.56
C TRP A 98 -0.32 27.72 -3.44
N PRO A 99 -0.21 28.92 -4.09
CA PRO A 99 -1.29 29.43 -4.94
C PRO A 99 -1.53 28.59 -6.20
N PHE A 100 -0.51 27.84 -6.63
CA PHE A 100 -0.53 27.06 -7.87
C PHE A 100 -0.71 25.55 -7.63
N GLN A 101 -0.85 25.11 -6.38
CA GLN A 101 -0.94 23.70 -6.02
C GLN A 101 -2.01 22.94 -6.80
N VAL A 102 -3.19 23.51 -6.99
CA VAL A 102 -4.29 22.87 -7.72
C VAL A 102 -3.99 22.76 -9.22
N PRO A 103 -3.73 23.86 -9.96
CA PRO A 103 -3.47 23.72 -11.40
C PRO A 103 -2.21 22.90 -11.70
N LEU A 104 -1.12 23.03 -10.92
CA LEU A 104 0.09 22.26 -11.14
C LEU A 104 -0.10 20.74 -10.83
N SER A 105 -0.90 20.40 -9.82
CA SER A 105 -1.17 19.01 -9.51
C SER A 105 -1.93 18.28 -10.64
N TRP A 106 -2.66 19.01 -11.47
CA TRP A 106 -3.37 18.44 -12.63
C TRP A 106 -2.43 17.95 -13.73
N LEU A 107 -1.18 18.41 -13.73
CA LEU A 107 -0.14 17.91 -14.63
C LEU A 107 0.38 16.53 -14.21
N VAL A 108 0.10 16.10 -12.98
CA VAL A 108 0.50 14.77 -12.48
C VAL A 108 -0.49 13.74 -13.03
N PRO A 109 -0.03 12.75 -13.83
CA PRO A 109 -0.87 11.65 -14.27
C PRO A 109 -1.39 10.86 -13.07
N ASP A 110 -2.67 10.54 -13.04
CA ASP A 110 -3.34 9.92 -11.89
C ASP A 110 -4.08 8.61 -12.27
N GLY A 111 -3.99 8.20 -13.54
CA GLY A 111 -4.68 7.00 -14.05
C GLY A 111 -4.28 5.73 -13.31
N ASP A 112 -2.99 5.57 -13.04
CA ASP A 112 -2.41 4.38 -12.39
C ASP A 112 -2.41 4.49 -10.87
N SER A 113 -3.08 5.48 -10.30
CA SER A 113 -3.14 5.67 -8.85
C SER A 113 -3.88 4.52 -8.16
N ALA A 114 -3.42 4.18 -6.95
CA ALA A 114 -3.95 3.06 -6.18
C ALA A 114 -5.46 3.17 -5.94
N ILE A 115 -6.00 4.38 -5.76
CA ILE A 115 -7.44 4.58 -5.51
C ILE A 115 -8.32 4.10 -6.66
N ASN A 116 -7.84 4.20 -7.90
CA ASN A 116 -8.57 3.78 -9.10
C ASN A 116 -8.57 2.25 -9.28
N SER A 117 -7.53 1.60 -8.77
CA SER A 117 -7.29 0.17 -8.90
C SER A 117 -7.81 -0.64 -7.71
N MET A 118 -7.76 -0.06 -6.50
CA MET A 118 -8.10 -0.74 -5.25
C MET A 118 -9.48 -1.44 -5.25
N PRO A 119 -10.57 -0.86 -5.81
CA PRO A 119 -11.89 -1.50 -5.83
C PRO A 119 -11.94 -2.83 -6.61
N GLN A 120 -10.94 -3.09 -7.45
CA GLN A 120 -10.88 -4.28 -8.31
C GLN A 120 -10.13 -5.46 -7.66
N LEU A 121 -9.51 -5.27 -6.49
CA LEU A 121 -8.77 -6.30 -5.76
C LEU A 121 -9.71 -7.16 -4.90
N ASN A 122 -10.64 -7.88 -5.55
CA ASN A 122 -11.60 -8.74 -4.87
C ASN A 122 -10.93 -10.01 -4.32
N GLY A 123 -11.29 -10.40 -3.09
CA GLY A 123 -10.84 -11.66 -2.48
C GLY A 123 -9.38 -11.67 -2.01
N VAL A 124 -8.57 -10.65 -2.32
CA VAL A 124 -7.20 -10.53 -1.77
C VAL A 124 -7.28 -9.93 -0.36
N PRO A 125 -6.81 -10.61 0.69
CA PRO A 125 -6.73 -10.01 2.02
C PRO A 125 -5.74 -8.84 2.04
N LYS A 126 -6.17 -7.70 2.61
CA LYS A 126 -5.39 -6.45 2.61
C LYS A 126 -5.16 -5.91 4.01
N LEU A 127 -3.88 -5.67 4.36
CA LEU A 127 -3.48 -4.94 5.55
C LEU A 127 -2.85 -3.62 5.12
N ILE A 128 -3.48 -2.52 5.50
CA ILE A 128 -3.03 -1.17 5.19
C ILE A 128 -2.49 -0.55 6.47
N PHE A 129 -1.19 -0.33 6.54
CA PHE A 129 -0.55 0.48 7.57
C PHE A 129 -0.49 1.94 7.13
N HIS A 130 -0.80 2.85 8.04
CA HIS A 130 -0.61 4.27 7.78
C HIS A 130 -0.27 5.02 9.06
N SER A 131 0.81 5.80 9.03
CA SER A 131 1.16 6.65 10.17
C SER A 131 0.26 7.87 10.24
N ILE A 132 -0.22 8.19 11.45
CA ILE A 132 -0.98 9.42 11.69
C ILE A 132 -0.09 10.67 11.65
N ASP A 133 1.22 10.47 11.80
CA ASP A 133 2.23 11.53 11.84
C ASP A 133 3.02 11.61 10.51
N ASP A 134 2.58 10.92 9.44
CA ASP A 134 3.27 10.89 8.15
C ASP A 134 3.33 12.29 7.52
N PRO A 135 4.55 12.87 7.36
CA PRO A 135 4.71 14.22 6.84
C PRO A 135 4.66 14.29 5.31
N LEU A 136 4.68 13.16 4.60
CA LEU A 136 4.73 13.09 3.13
C LEU A 136 3.41 12.64 2.53
N VAL A 137 2.80 11.62 3.12
CA VAL A 137 1.52 11.06 2.67
C VAL A 137 0.51 11.19 3.80
N PRO A 138 -0.37 12.21 3.78
CA PRO A 138 -1.36 12.44 4.84
C PRO A 138 -2.23 11.21 5.08
N LEU A 139 -2.65 10.99 6.35
CA LEU A 139 -3.48 9.87 6.78
C LEU A 139 -4.75 9.68 5.94
N SER A 140 -5.32 10.76 5.40
CA SER A 140 -6.48 10.70 4.52
C SER A 140 -6.28 9.76 3.31
N ASN A 141 -5.03 9.54 2.86
CA ASN A 141 -4.74 8.58 1.80
C ASN A 141 -4.99 7.14 2.26
N GLY A 142 -4.52 6.77 3.44
CA GLY A 142 -4.75 5.44 4.02
C GLY A 142 -6.24 5.16 4.25
N ILE A 143 -6.98 6.15 4.76
CA ILE A 143 -8.44 6.07 4.97
C ILE A 143 -9.16 5.87 3.63
N ARG A 144 -8.84 6.66 2.60
CA ARG A 144 -9.44 6.54 1.27
C ARG A 144 -9.17 5.17 0.64
N LEU A 145 -7.93 4.66 0.75
CA LEU A 145 -7.61 3.32 0.25
C LEU A 145 -8.37 2.23 0.99
N TYR A 146 -8.48 2.34 2.31
CA TYR A 146 -9.27 1.41 3.11
C TYR A 146 -10.74 1.42 2.67
N GLN A 147 -11.35 2.59 2.52
CA GLN A 147 -12.75 2.72 2.09
C GLN A 147 -12.99 2.13 0.70
N ALA A 148 -12.05 2.33 -0.23
CA ALA A 148 -12.14 1.82 -1.59
C ALA A 148 -11.85 0.31 -1.71
N ALA A 149 -11.12 -0.27 -0.75
CA ALA A 149 -10.74 -1.67 -0.80
C ALA A 149 -11.93 -2.60 -0.52
N PRO A 150 -12.22 -3.62 -1.36
CA PRO A 150 -13.18 -4.65 -1.01
C PRO A 150 -12.67 -5.54 0.14
N PRO A 151 -13.57 -6.18 0.93
CA PRO A 151 -13.14 -7.10 1.98
C PRO A 151 -12.41 -8.35 1.41
N PRO A 152 -11.58 -9.06 2.21
CA PRO A 152 -11.13 -8.73 3.57
C PRO A 152 -10.12 -7.57 3.58
N ARG A 153 -10.30 -6.63 4.50
CA ARG A 153 -9.44 -5.44 4.60
C ARG A 153 -9.28 -4.99 6.05
N VAL A 154 -8.09 -4.51 6.39
CA VAL A 154 -7.77 -3.94 7.71
C VAL A 154 -6.99 -2.65 7.52
N LEU A 155 -7.36 -1.59 8.22
CA LEU A 155 -6.54 -0.38 8.37
C LEU A 155 -5.92 -0.38 9.76
N GLN A 156 -4.60 -0.38 9.81
CA GLN A 156 -3.82 -0.29 11.02
C GLN A 156 -3.11 1.06 11.10
N LEU A 157 -3.57 1.90 12.02
CA LEU A 157 -2.91 3.18 12.26
C LEU A 157 -1.63 2.98 13.05
N THR A 158 -0.58 3.68 12.64
CA THR A 158 0.74 3.66 13.27
C THR A 158 1.19 5.08 13.64
N ARG A 159 2.35 5.21 14.25
CA ARG A 159 3.03 6.48 14.50
C ARG A 159 4.43 6.45 13.91
N GLY A 160 5.03 7.63 13.77
CA GLY A 160 6.37 7.82 13.20
C GLY A 160 6.34 8.46 11.82
N GLY A 161 7.50 8.64 11.22
CA GLY A 161 7.64 9.23 9.89
C GLY A 161 7.16 8.31 8.78
N HIS A 162 7.25 8.79 7.56
CA HIS A 162 6.88 8.05 6.35
C HIS A 162 7.61 6.71 6.26
N VAL A 163 6.87 5.62 6.02
CA VAL A 163 7.35 4.23 5.91
C VAL A 163 8.28 3.74 7.05
N GLN A 164 8.10 4.29 8.24
CA GLN A 164 8.86 3.88 9.44
C GLN A 164 8.14 2.80 10.27
N THR A 165 7.00 2.33 9.81
CA THR A 165 6.14 1.36 10.53
C THR A 165 6.95 0.17 11.06
N PHE A 166 7.75 -0.45 10.21
CA PHE A 166 8.49 -1.66 10.61
C PHE A 166 9.79 -1.40 11.38
N GLY A 167 10.13 -0.15 11.66
CA GLY A 167 11.14 0.22 12.67
C GLY A 167 10.70 -0.16 14.09
N ASP A 168 9.40 -0.12 14.36
CA ASP A 168 8.82 -0.51 15.65
C ASP A 168 8.54 -2.03 15.70
N PRO A 169 9.04 -2.75 16.72
CA PRO A 169 8.78 -4.18 16.92
C PRO A 169 7.28 -4.53 17.02
N VAL A 170 6.48 -3.63 17.59
CA VAL A 170 5.04 -3.86 17.76
C VAL A 170 4.36 -4.06 16.40
N TRP A 171 4.64 -3.19 15.44
CA TRP A 171 4.01 -3.26 14.13
C TRP A 171 4.50 -4.46 13.29
N ARG A 172 5.76 -4.86 13.49
CA ARG A 172 6.26 -6.13 12.94
C ARG A 172 5.47 -7.34 13.46
N GLN A 173 5.18 -7.36 14.77
CA GLN A 173 4.36 -8.43 15.36
C GLN A 173 2.91 -8.40 14.88
N VAL A 174 2.33 -7.21 14.68
CA VAL A 174 0.99 -7.05 14.10
C VAL A 174 0.95 -7.63 12.70
N MET A 175 1.93 -7.29 11.86
CA MET A 175 2.05 -7.85 10.52
C MET A 175 2.15 -9.39 10.56
N LEU A 176 3.04 -9.93 11.38
CA LEU A 176 3.22 -11.38 11.47
C LEU A 176 1.93 -12.11 11.89
N ARG A 177 1.19 -11.56 12.87
CA ARG A 177 -0.12 -12.13 13.27
C ARG A 177 -1.16 -12.03 12.17
N TYR A 178 -1.17 -10.93 11.43
CA TYR A 178 -2.03 -10.81 10.26
C TYR A 178 -1.71 -11.88 9.21
N LEU A 179 -0.43 -12.14 8.95
CA LEU A 179 0.01 -13.12 7.97
C LEU A 179 -0.30 -14.57 8.37
N ASP A 180 -0.50 -14.84 9.66
CA ASP A 180 -0.91 -16.16 10.15
C ASP A 180 -2.38 -16.47 9.83
N ASP A 181 -3.27 -15.47 9.81
CA ASP A 181 -4.69 -15.59 9.47
C ASP A 181 -5.25 -14.30 8.87
N PRO A 182 -4.96 -14.02 7.59
CA PRO A 182 -5.31 -12.74 6.96
C PRO A 182 -6.83 -12.52 6.80
N GLU A 183 -7.61 -13.59 6.70
CA GLU A 183 -9.05 -13.49 6.47
C GLU A 183 -9.84 -13.11 7.74
N HIS A 184 -9.36 -13.56 8.90
CA HIS A 184 -10.04 -13.34 10.17
C HIS A 184 -9.36 -12.33 11.09
N PHE A 185 -8.32 -11.66 10.61
CA PHE A 185 -7.60 -10.65 11.39
C PHE A 185 -8.43 -9.37 11.54
N ASN A 186 -8.76 -9.02 12.77
CA ASN A 186 -9.58 -7.86 13.13
C ASN A 186 -8.76 -6.66 13.66
N GLY A 187 -7.46 -6.59 13.33
CA GLY A 187 -6.57 -5.54 13.82
C GLY A 187 -6.26 -5.64 15.32
N LEU A 188 -5.73 -4.56 15.88
CA LEU A 188 -5.26 -4.49 17.27
C LEU A 188 -6.35 -4.52 18.36
N ARG A 189 -7.63 -4.61 18.03
CA ARG A 189 -8.70 -4.71 19.03
C ARG A 189 -8.49 -5.81 20.09
N ARG A 190 -7.54 -6.75 19.84
CA ARG A 190 -7.14 -7.81 20.78
C ARG A 190 -5.80 -7.59 21.49
N LEU A 191 -5.05 -6.54 21.17
CA LEU A 191 -3.75 -6.24 21.79
C LEU A 191 -3.83 -5.17 22.90
N GLY A 192 -4.95 -5.13 23.65
CA GLY A 192 -5.11 -4.18 24.75
C GLY A 192 -4.86 -2.74 24.31
N GLU A 193 -5.92 -2.01 24.17
CA GLU A 193 -6.04 -0.58 23.94
C GLU A 193 -4.72 0.19 23.86
N ILE A 194 -4.38 0.65 22.67
CA ILE A 194 -3.47 1.78 22.57
C ILE A 194 -4.32 3.00 22.92
N PRO A 195 -4.12 3.61 24.08
CA PRO A 195 -4.91 4.76 24.50
C PRO A 195 -4.76 5.88 23.46
N ASN A 196 -5.86 6.47 23.02
CA ASN A 196 -5.95 7.65 22.16
C ASN A 196 -5.62 7.48 20.66
N TYR A 197 -5.78 6.29 20.07
CA TYR A 197 -5.77 6.17 18.62
C TYR A 197 -7.16 6.50 18.05
N PRO A 198 -7.26 7.39 17.06
CA PRO A 198 -8.50 7.56 16.31
C PRO A 198 -8.83 6.23 15.62
N GLN A 199 -9.97 5.66 15.97
CA GLN A 199 -10.45 4.45 15.31
C GLN A 199 -10.83 4.79 13.87
N PRO A 200 -10.55 3.90 12.87
CA PRO A 200 -11.10 4.07 11.55
C PRO A 200 -12.63 4.06 11.65
N PRO A 201 -13.35 4.86 10.83
CA PRO A 201 -14.79 4.85 10.82
C PRO A 201 -15.28 3.41 10.61
N ASN A 202 -16.15 2.95 11.53
CA ASN A 202 -16.74 1.63 11.41
C ASN A 202 -17.62 1.58 10.15
N SER A 203 -17.48 0.51 9.38
CA SER A 203 -18.32 0.24 8.22
C SER A 203 -19.79 -0.03 8.56
N GLU A 204 -20.17 0.05 9.84
CA GLU A 204 -21.54 -0.21 10.32
C GLU A 204 -22.39 1.06 10.48
N ASP A 205 -21.79 2.26 10.35
CA ASP A 205 -22.53 3.52 10.51
C ASP A 205 -23.13 4.11 9.21
N GLU A 206 -22.98 3.42 8.08
CA GLU A 206 -23.65 3.78 6.82
C GLU A 206 -24.98 3.03 6.68
N SER A 207 -25.92 3.27 7.60
CA SER A 207 -27.35 3.04 7.30
C SER A 207 -27.84 4.25 6.52
N PRO A 208 -28.39 4.08 5.32
CA PRO A 208 -28.93 5.19 4.55
C PRO A 208 -30.16 5.77 5.25
N GLN A 209 -30.11 7.07 5.50
CA GLN A 209 -31.30 7.87 5.78
C GLN A 209 -31.89 8.37 4.50
#